data_a5c633ddcfc8d98eb00e4345095c1cbe
#
_entry.id   a5c633ddcfc8d98eb00e4345095c1cbe
#
_cell.length_a   1.000
_cell.length_b   1.000
_cell.length_c   1.000
_cell.angle_alpha   90.00
_cell.angle_beta   90.00
_cell.angle_gamma   90.00
#
_symmetry.space_group_name_H-M   'P 1'
#
loop_
_entity.id
_entity.type
_entity.pdbx_description
1 polymer ?
#
loop_
_entity_poly.entity_id
_entity_poly.type
_entity_poly.pdbx_seq_one_letter_code
_entity_poly.pdbx_strand_id
1 'polypeptide(L)'
;MNRSLTSLVAELALAGTGQHCHEQAEQIADWLEHAQQAEMACCIRLSSLANQGLYRQALILGQDKDWPAIAPWLALCEWHLGLGSALDRRLALLDHSDDPALREFARGMRDPEGE
;
A
#
# COMPACT_ATOMS: atom_id res chain seq x y z
N MET A 1 -24.18 0.35 -10.79
CA MET A 1 -23.29 0.15 -9.67
C MET A 1 -22.77 1.48 -9.15
N ASN A 2 -22.95 1.69 -7.88
CA ASN A 2 -22.57 2.96 -7.28
C ASN A 2 -21.27 2.83 -6.52
N ARG A 3 -20.32 3.65 -6.89
CA ARG A 3 -19.07 3.75 -6.14
C ARG A 3 -19.23 4.85 -5.12
N SER A 4 -18.71 4.60 -3.92
CA SER A 4 -18.79 5.62 -2.89
C SER A 4 -17.90 6.80 -3.25
N LEU A 5 -18.27 7.98 -2.76
CA LEU A 5 -17.43 9.15 -2.94
C LEU A 5 -16.04 8.91 -2.34
N THR A 6 -15.99 8.24 -1.19
CA THR A 6 -14.73 7.93 -0.54
C THR A 6 -13.82 7.10 -1.45
N SER A 7 -14.38 6.08 -2.12
CA SER A 7 -13.57 5.27 -3.03
C SER A 7 -13.05 6.08 -4.22
N LEU A 8 -13.88 6.96 -4.78
CA LEU A 8 -13.45 7.80 -5.88
C LEU A 8 -12.33 8.74 -5.45
N VAL A 9 -12.47 9.35 -4.28
CA VAL A 9 -11.46 10.25 -3.75
C VAL A 9 -10.15 9.49 -3.52
N ALA A 10 -10.23 8.29 -2.95
CA ALA A 10 -9.02 7.48 -2.73
C ALA A 10 -8.33 7.13 -4.04
N GLU A 11 -9.10 6.77 -5.08
CA GLU A 11 -8.50 6.45 -6.38
C GLU A 11 -7.81 7.66 -6.99
N LEU A 12 -8.43 8.83 -6.87
CA LEU A 12 -7.81 10.05 -7.39
C LEU A 12 -6.53 10.37 -6.64
N ALA A 13 -6.53 10.16 -5.31
CA ALA A 13 -5.34 10.40 -4.52
C ALA A 13 -4.21 9.46 -4.89
N LEU A 14 -4.51 8.17 -5.10
CA LEU A 14 -3.49 7.21 -5.50
C LEU A 14 -2.93 7.54 -6.87
N ALA A 15 -3.79 7.97 -7.80
CA ALA A 15 -3.31 8.43 -9.11
C ALA A 15 -2.44 9.67 -8.96
N GLY A 16 -2.80 10.57 -8.04
CA GLY A 16 -2.02 11.75 -7.77
C GLY A 16 -0.64 11.45 -7.24
N THR A 17 -0.51 10.46 -6.34
CA THR A 17 0.80 10.08 -5.84
C THR A 17 1.68 9.55 -6.96
N GLY A 18 1.10 8.82 -7.90
CA GLY A 18 1.84 8.35 -9.07
C GLY A 18 2.31 9.49 -9.95
N GLN A 19 1.68 10.65 -9.85
CA GLN A 19 2.05 11.85 -10.58
C GLN A 19 2.78 12.85 -9.69
N HIS A 20 3.22 12.42 -8.50
CA HIS A 20 3.98 13.25 -7.57
C HIS A 20 3.19 14.40 -6.95
N CYS A 21 1.88 14.21 -6.78
CA CYS A 21 1.02 15.19 -6.11
C CYS A 21 0.89 14.85 -4.63
N HIS A 22 2.02 14.81 -3.93
CA HIS A 22 2.07 14.25 -2.56
C HIS A 22 1.37 15.14 -1.54
N GLU A 23 1.41 16.44 -1.74
CA GLU A 23 0.77 17.37 -0.82
C GLU A 23 -0.75 17.18 -0.84
N GLN A 24 -1.30 17.08 -2.04
CA GLN A 24 -2.73 16.82 -2.20
C GLN A 24 -3.11 15.46 -1.65
N ALA A 25 -2.26 14.46 -1.85
CA ALA A 25 -2.52 13.12 -1.32
C ALA A 25 -2.60 13.15 0.21
N GLU A 26 -1.72 13.90 0.85
CA GLU A 26 -1.73 14.03 2.30
C GLU A 26 -3.02 14.69 2.79
N GLN A 27 -3.48 15.72 2.10
CA GLN A 27 -4.73 16.39 2.44
C GLN A 27 -5.92 15.44 2.30
N ILE A 28 -5.95 14.64 1.26
CA ILE A 28 -7.02 13.67 1.04
C ILE A 28 -6.96 12.58 2.12
N ALA A 29 -5.76 12.15 2.48
CA ALA A 29 -5.61 11.14 3.55
C ALA A 29 -6.15 11.68 4.87
N ASP A 30 -5.87 12.96 5.20
CA ASP A 30 -6.41 13.58 6.39
C ASP A 30 -7.93 13.57 6.37
N TRP A 31 -8.51 13.92 5.22
CA TRP A 31 -9.97 13.91 5.09
C TRP A 31 -10.53 12.51 5.30
N LEU A 32 -9.88 11.49 4.73
CA LEU A 32 -10.33 10.12 4.87
C LEU A 32 -10.24 9.64 6.31
N GLU A 33 -9.22 10.06 7.05
CA GLU A 33 -9.15 9.71 8.46
C GLU A 33 -10.31 10.29 9.24
N HIS A 34 -10.66 11.54 8.96
CA HIS A 34 -11.79 12.18 9.60
C HIS A 34 -13.11 11.49 9.24
N ALA A 35 -13.16 10.89 8.06
CA ALA A 35 -14.33 10.14 7.61
C ALA A 35 -14.29 8.68 8.08
N GLN A 36 -13.38 8.34 9.00
CA GLN A 36 -13.23 6.98 9.54
C GLN A 36 -12.83 5.96 8.48
N GLN A 37 -12.01 6.39 7.54
CA GLN A 37 -11.46 5.52 6.50
C GLN A 37 -9.95 5.39 6.67
N ALA A 38 -9.55 4.93 7.86
CA ALA A 38 -8.14 4.90 8.23
C ALA A 38 -7.29 3.99 7.35
N GLU A 39 -7.85 2.86 6.91
CA GLU A 39 -7.11 1.95 6.04
C GLU A 39 -6.80 2.61 4.70
N MET A 40 -7.78 3.27 4.11
CA MET A 40 -7.58 3.99 2.85
C MET A 40 -6.58 5.12 3.01
N ALA A 41 -6.69 5.87 4.12
CA ALA A 41 -5.76 6.96 4.39
C ALA A 41 -4.33 6.45 4.50
N CYS A 42 -4.14 5.33 5.19
CA CYS A 42 -2.82 4.74 5.34
C CYS A 42 -2.27 4.30 3.98
N CYS A 43 -3.11 3.68 3.15
CA CYS A 43 -2.72 3.24 1.81
C CYS A 43 -2.20 4.42 0.97
N ILE A 44 -2.91 5.53 1.03
CA ILE A 44 -2.52 6.73 0.27
C ILE A 44 -1.20 7.29 0.79
N ARG A 45 -1.01 7.35 2.10
CA ARG A 45 0.24 7.83 2.67
C ARG A 45 1.41 6.93 2.31
N LEU A 46 1.20 5.60 2.37
CA LEU A 46 2.25 4.65 1.99
C LEU A 46 2.62 4.80 0.52
N SER A 47 1.62 4.95 -0.34
CA SER A 47 1.87 5.18 -1.76
C SER A 47 2.70 6.44 -1.97
N SER A 48 2.36 7.52 -1.28
CA SER A 48 3.08 8.77 -1.40
C SER A 48 4.53 8.62 -0.95
N LEU A 49 4.75 7.99 0.21
CA LEU A 49 6.10 7.80 0.73
C LEU A 49 6.93 6.90 -0.19
N ALA A 50 6.33 5.82 -0.68
CA ALA A 50 7.04 4.90 -1.57
C ALA A 50 7.42 5.58 -2.88
N ASN A 51 6.53 6.40 -3.43
CA ASN A 51 6.82 7.10 -4.68
C ASN A 51 7.89 8.18 -4.51
N GLN A 52 8.13 8.63 -3.28
CA GLN A 52 9.23 9.54 -2.98
C GLN A 52 10.52 8.81 -2.62
N GLY A 53 10.51 7.48 -2.59
CA GLY A 53 11.67 6.70 -2.21
C GLY A 53 11.88 6.62 -0.70
N LEU A 54 10.91 7.02 0.10
CA LEU A 54 11.01 7.05 1.55
C LEU A 54 10.50 5.75 2.15
N TYR A 55 11.16 4.64 1.76
CA TYR A 55 10.67 3.30 2.08
C TYR A 55 10.69 2.99 3.57
N ARG A 56 11.71 3.45 4.29
CA ARG A 56 11.78 3.17 5.73
C ARG A 56 10.67 3.89 6.48
N GLN A 57 10.39 5.13 6.10
CA GLN A 57 9.29 5.88 6.71
C GLN A 57 7.96 5.21 6.45
N ALA A 58 7.78 4.68 5.23
CA ALA A 58 6.56 3.95 4.90
C ALA A 58 6.40 2.72 5.78
N LEU A 59 7.48 1.95 5.96
CA LEU A 59 7.42 0.77 6.83
C LEU A 59 7.05 1.13 8.26
N ILE A 60 7.65 2.19 8.79
CA ILE A 60 7.35 2.60 10.16
C ILE A 60 5.88 2.97 10.28
N LEU A 61 5.33 3.63 9.27
CA LEU A 61 3.93 4.03 9.29
C LEU A 61 2.98 2.85 9.32
N GLY A 62 3.26 1.79 8.56
CA GLY A 62 2.31 0.72 8.34
C GLY A 62 2.59 -0.59 9.04
N GLN A 63 3.78 -0.77 9.60
CA GLN A 63 4.21 -2.10 10.06
C GLN A 63 3.37 -2.65 11.23
N ASP A 64 2.72 -1.77 11.99
CA ASP A 64 1.90 -2.19 13.13
C ASP A 64 0.42 -2.29 12.78
N LYS A 65 0.08 -2.22 11.50
CA LYS A 65 -1.30 -2.32 11.03
C LYS A 65 -1.53 -3.67 10.36
N ASP A 66 -2.71 -4.22 10.57
CA ASP A 66 -3.07 -5.54 10.01
C ASP A 66 -3.95 -5.44 8.77
N TRP A 67 -4.03 -4.28 8.18
CA TRP A 67 -4.93 -4.08 7.03
C TRP A 67 -4.39 -4.76 5.78
N PRO A 68 -5.17 -5.64 5.14
CA PRO A 68 -4.69 -6.32 3.93
C PRO A 68 -4.32 -5.37 2.80
N ALA A 69 -5.00 -4.24 2.69
CA ALA A 69 -4.79 -3.32 1.58
C ALA A 69 -3.39 -2.71 1.57
N ILE A 70 -2.73 -2.62 2.73
CA ILE A 70 -1.40 -2.01 2.78
C ILE A 70 -0.27 -3.02 2.65
N ALA A 71 -0.58 -4.32 2.69
CA ALA A 71 0.46 -5.35 2.64
C ALA A 71 1.34 -5.26 1.39
N PRO A 72 0.79 -5.04 0.18
CA PRO A 72 1.66 -4.90 -0.99
C PRO A 72 2.63 -3.73 -0.89
N TRP A 73 2.19 -2.60 -0.32
CA TRP A 73 3.08 -1.45 -0.16
C TRP A 73 4.23 -1.76 0.79
N LEU A 74 3.93 -2.46 1.89
CA LEU A 74 4.97 -2.83 2.84
C LEU A 74 5.94 -3.84 2.24
N ALA A 75 5.43 -4.78 1.43
CA ALA A 75 6.30 -5.74 0.74
C ALA A 75 7.26 -5.03 -0.22
N LEU A 76 6.76 -4.06 -0.96
CA LEU A 76 7.62 -3.29 -1.86
C LEU A 76 8.70 -2.54 -1.09
N CYS A 77 8.33 -1.97 0.05
CA CYS A 77 9.32 -1.27 0.86
C CYS A 77 10.38 -2.21 1.42
N GLU A 78 9.97 -3.39 1.87
CA GLU A 78 10.91 -4.39 2.36
C GLU A 78 11.86 -4.84 1.25
N TRP A 79 11.33 -5.00 0.05
CA TRP A 79 12.14 -5.38 -1.09
C TRP A 79 13.18 -4.31 -1.42
N HIS A 80 12.75 -3.05 -1.48
CA HIS A 80 13.67 -1.95 -1.79
C HIS A 80 14.73 -1.76 -0.71
N LEU A 81 14.41 -2.08 0.54
CA LEU A 81 15.35 -1.93 1.64
C LEU A 81 16.24 -3.16 1.86
N GLY A 82 16.03 -4.21 1.07
CA GLY A 82 16.82 -5.42 1.20
C GLY A 82 16.50 -6.26 2.43
N LEU A 83 15.28 -6.14 2.96
CA LEU A 83 14.85 -6.86 4.15
C LEU A 83 14.23 -8.20 3.77
N GLY A 84 15.08 -9.10 3.28
CA GLY A 84 14.63 -10.35 2.70
C GLY A 84 13.83 -11.24 3.63
N SER A 85 14.25 -11.37 4.88
CA SER A 85 13.52 -12.21 5.84
C SER A 85 12.14 -11.67 6.15
N ALA A 86 12.03 -10.35 6.32
CA ALA A 86 10.73 -9.72 6.56
C ALA A 86 9.83 -9.88 5.36
N LEU A 87 10.38 -9.70 4.17
CA LEU A 87 9.63 -9.85 2.92
C LEU A 87 9.12 -11.29 2.79
N ASP A 88 9.98 -12.28 3.03
CA ASP A 88 9.58 -13.68 2.92
C ASP A 88 8.43 -14.00 3.86
N ARG A 89 8.48 -13.50 5.10
CA ARG A 89 7.40 -13.73 6.05
C ARG A 89 6.10 -13.11 5.58
N ARG A 90 6.18 -11.88 5.03
CA ARG A 90 4.98 -11.20 4.55
C ARG A 90 4.38 -11.93 3.35
N LEU A 91 5.21 -12.36 2.42
CA LEU A 91 4.72 -13.08 1.25
C LEU A 91 4.09 -14.42 1.64
N ALA A 92 4.65 -15.09 2.64
CA ALA A 92 4.06 -16.33 3.13
C ALA A 92 2.65 -16.10 3.68
N LEU A 93 2.46 -14.99 4.39
CA LEU A 93 1.13 -14.64 4.88
C LEU A 93 0.17 -14.34 3.73
N LEU A 94 0.64 -13.64 2.72
CA LEU A 94 -0.20 -13.29 1.57
C LEU A 94 -0.59 -14.52 0.74
N ASP A 95 0.25 -15.56 0.73
CA ASP A 95 -0.09 -16.80 0.04
C ASP A 95 -1.37 -17.43 0.57
N HIS A 96 -1.69 -17.17 1.82
CA HIS A 96 -2.85 -17.75 2.48
C HIS A 96 -4.01 -16.76 2.58
N SER A 97 -3.91 -15.62 1.90
CA SER A 97 -4.97 -14.63 1.90
C SER A 97 -6.21 -15.14 1.17
N ASP A 98 -7.38 -14.73 1.64
CA ASP A 98 -8.62 -15.01 0.95
C ASP A 98 -8.78 -14.20 -0.32
N ASP A 99 -8.00 -13.13 -0.47
CA ASP A 99 -8.08 -12.25 -1.62
C ASP A 99 -7.17 -12.77 -2.73
N PRO A 100 -7.73 -13.18 -3.88
CA PRO A 100 -6.90 -13.68 -4.98
C PRO A 100 -5.86 -12.67 -5.47
N ALA A 101 -6.18 -11.38 -5.41
CA ALA A 101 -5.24 -10.35 -5.86
C ALA A 101 -3.99 -10.34 -4.99
N LEU A 102 -4.14 -10.55 -3.68
CA LEU A 102 -2.99 -10.59 -2.79
C LEU A 102 -2.14 -11.83 -3.02
N ARG A 103 -2.78 -12.97 -3.29
CA ARG A 103 -2.03 -14.18 -3.61
C ARG A 103 -1.23 -14.02 -4.91
N GLU A 104 -1.85 -13.39 -5.92
CA GLU A 104 -1.17 -13.13 -7.18
C GLU A 104 -0.01 -12.15 -6.99
N PHE A 105 -0.22 -11.15 -6.16
CA PHE A 105 0.86 -10.20 -5.86
C PHE A 105 2.05 -10.92 -5.24
N ALA A 106 1.81 -11.80 -4.26
CA ALA A 106 2.89 -12.53 -3.61
C ALA A 106 3.65 -13.40 -4.62
N ARG A 107 2.92 -14.06 -5.50
CA ARG A 107 3.55 -14.89 -6.52
C ARG A 107 4.41 -14.05 -7.46
N GLY A 108 3.90 -12.90 -7.88
CA GLY A 108 4.66 -12.00 -8.75
C GLY A 108 5.93 -11.49 -8.11
N MET A 109 5.89 -11.23 -6.80
CA MET A 109 7.08 -10.78 -6.09
C MET A 109 8.15 -11.86 -5.99
N ARG A 110 7.74 -13.12 -5.89
CA ARG A 110 8.70 -14.24 -5.84
C ARG A 110 9.28 -14.58 -7.19
N ASP A 111 8.54 -14.32 -8.25
CA ASP A 111 8.93 -14.66 -9.60
C ASP A 111 8.71 -13.46 -10.52
N PRO A 112 9.52 -12.40 -10.32
CA PRO A 112 9.33 -11.17 -11.08
C PRO A 112 9.60 -11.32 -12.56
N GLU A 113 10.27 -12.37 -12.96
CA GLU A 113 10.57 -12.61 -14.38
C GLU A 113 9.39 -13.21 -15.09
N GLY A 114 8.36 -13.46 -14.36
CA GLY A 114 7.08 -13.67 -14.95
C GLY A 114 6.96 -14.98 -15.62
N GLU A 115 6.79 -15.79 -15.51
CA GLU A 115 6.38 -16.89 -16.29
C GLU A 115 5.33 -17.68 -15.58
#